data_b69b640a4796662e39ccb3cc4e95166a
#
_entry.id   b69b640a4796662e39ccb3cc4e95166a
#
_cell.length_a   1.000
_cell.length_b   1.000
_cell.length_c   1.000
_cell.angle_alpha   90.00
_cell.angle_beta   90.00
_cell.angle_gamma   90.00
#
_symmetry.space_group_name_H-M   'P 1'
#
loop_
_entity.id
_entity.type
_entity.pdbx_description
1 polymer ?
#
loop_
_entity_poly.entity_id
_entity_poly.type
_entity_poly.pdbx_seq_one_letter_code
_entity_poly.pdbx_strand_id
1 'polypeptide(L)'
;MRLPLVLALSLAACGGLPDPREEKPTAPADNDPGYTVTNIGEWYVTSDAAQTQDELMTIFVAVPPATEFVDVWIADLPVQRLSKQPDGRFAIQTSIADVPPGTWDVLLAADGSTTAFARIPFNRSAPYYVLVTTDWDFADPGNQANLYQEQLHQNHAELRITHFAAPYTFTDPAVTPARRQELAAWLIAQRDMHGDEIGLHIHPYCNFVTSAGLTCVIDQSTVLNIDDTGYTIKLGAYGREDMRTLLEHAKELFVANGLGTPRTFRAGGWTATLDTVAALADAGFIADTSALNWARIEEWEGEELYRWNMENWAPINDTSQPYYPSQQNVLTDDAPTLSILEVPDNGVMIDYVSLAEMNSLFDANFDGQPLPTPRTLMMGFHPAIQFSESEYLRVDGFLKYADMHLASKRKGPVVYITLENVVAAFAP
;
A
#
# COMPACT_ATOMS: atom_id res chain seq x y z
N MET A 1 31.79 -27.34 -8.85
CA MET A 1 32.64 -26.76 -7.84
C MET A 1 33.46 -25.63 -8.46
N ARG A 2 33.00 -24.39 -8.37
CA ARG A 2 33.73 -23.20 -8.83
C ARG A 2 33.81 -22.26 -7.64
N LEU A 3 35.02 -21.99 -7.16
CA LEU A 3 35.32 -21.03 -6.09
C LEU A 3 35.08 -19.62 -6.61
N PRO A 4 34.55 -18.70 -5.79
CA PRO A 4 34.55 -17.28 -6.11
C PRO A 4 35.93 -16.70 -5.86
N LEU A 5 36.41 -15.93 -6.83
CA LEU A 5 37.64 -15.15 -6.79
C LEU A 5 37.41 -13.96 -5.83
N VAL A 6 38.03 -14.01 -4.67
CA VAL A 6 38.09 -12.89 -3.74
C VAL A 6 39.13 -11.92 -4.27
N LEU A 7 38.71 -10.78 -4.79
CA LEU A 7 39.59 -9.69 -5.17
C LEU A 7 40.01 -8.94 -3.90
N ALA A 8 41.22 -9.20 -3.40
CA ALA A 8 41.82 -8.42 -2.34
C ALA A 8 42.24 -7.04 -2.90
N LEU A 9 41.51 -5.98 -2.55
CA LEU A 9 42.00 -4.62 -2.75
C LEU A 9 43.16 -4.36 -1.76
N SER A 10 44.36 -4.25 -2.30
CA SER A 10 45.50 -3.77 -1.56
C SER A 10 45.30 -2.27 -1.20
N LEU A 11 45.21 -1.98 0.10
CA LEU A 11 45.35 -0.61 0.61
C LEU A 11 46.74 -0.12 0.31
N ALA A 12 46.89 0.65 -0.76
CA ALA A 12 48.05 1.50 -0.92
C ALA A 12 47.96 2.66 0.09
N ALA A 13 48.91 2.78 0.98
CA ALA A 13 49.07 3.89 1.89
C ALA A 13 49.27 5.19 1.06
N CYS A 14 48.18 5.87 0.77
CA CYS A 14 48.19 7.23 0.25
C CYS A 14 48.41 8.17 1.42
N GLY A 15 49.32 9.14 1.26
CA GLY A 15 49.47 10.24 2.20
C GLY A 15 48.11 10.83 2.54
N GLY A 16 47.83 10.97 3.85
CA GLY A 16 46.51 11.30 4.34
C GLY A 16 45.95 12.55 3.68
N LEU A 17 44.80 12.38 3.04
CA LEU A 17 43.97 13.53 2.67
C LEU A 17 43.64 14.29 3.97
N PRO A 18 43.65 15.63 3.96
CA PRO A 18 43.25 16.39 5.12
C PRO A 18 41.85 15.97 5.54
N ASP A 19 41.62 15.84 6.85
CA ASP A 19 40.31 15.44 7.39
C ASP A 19 39.23 16.45 6.95
N PRO A 20 38.01 15.97 6.66
CA PRO A 20 36.88 16.84 6.40
C PRO A 20 36.62 17.78 7.59
N ARG A 21 36.07 18.96 7.30
CA ARG A 21 35.75 19.94 8.34
C ARG A 21 34.61 19.44 9.20
N GLU A 22 34.75 19.56 10.51
CA GLU A 22 33.64 19.29 11.44
C GLU A 22 32.58 20.40 11.39
N GLU A 23 33.01 21.67 11.20
CA GLU A 23 32.08 22.79 11.19
C GLU A 23 31.31 22.90 9.87
N LYS A 24 30.00 22.95 9.97
CA LYS A 24 29.10 23.09 8.82
C LYS A 24 29.25 24.45 8.17
N PRO A 25 29.44 24.57 6.84
CA PRO A 25 29.58 25.86 6.17
C PRO A 25 28.26 26.61 6.18
N THR A 26 28.35 27.95 6.02
CA THR A 26 27.14 28.76 5.78
C THR A 26 26.53 28.40 4.43
N ALA A 27 25.21 28.30 4.39
CA ALA A 27 24.49 28.09 3.14
C ALA A 27 24.64 29.32 2.22
N PRO A 28 24.81 29.13 0.90
CA PRO A 28 24.87 30.23 -0.05
C PRO A 28 23.49 30.85 -0.24
N ALA A 29 23.41 32.12 -0.63
CA ALA A 29 22.19 32.78 -1.05
C ALA A 29 21.67 32.17 -2.37
N ASP A 30 22.58 31.93 -3.31
CA ASP A 30 22.36 31.26 -4.58
C ASP A 30 23.49 30.24 -4.81
N ASN A 31 23.20 29.15 -5.52
CA ASN A 31 24.22 28.19 -5.90
C ASN A 31 25.21 28.80 -6.89
N ASP A 32 26.50 28.54 -6.67
CA ASP A 32 27.56 29.04 -7.55
C ASP A 32 27.51 28.35 -8.92
N PRO A 33 27.29 29.10 -10.03
CA PRO A 33 27.18 28.53 -11.36
C PRO A 33 28.50 27.90 -11.89
N GLY A 34 29.62 28.13 -11.22
CA GLY A 34 30.90 27.45 -11.52
C GLY A 34 30.91 25.96 -11.15
N TYR A 35 29.92 25.50 -10.38
CA TYR A 35 29.75 24.12 -9.94
C TYR A 35 28.45 23.54 -10.45
N THR A 36 28.46 22.28 -10.88
CA THR A 36 27.21 21.57 -11.28
C THR A 36 27.05 20.33 -10.42
N VAL A 37 26.00 20.32 -9.63
CA VAL A 37 25.62 19.16 -8.79
C VAL A 37 24.48 18.40 -9.46
N THR A 38 24.60 17.08 -9.51
CA THR A 38 23.61 16.20 -10.13
C THR A 38 23.35 14.95 -9.30
N ASN A 39 22.24 14.27 -9.61
CA ASN A 39 21.84 12.96 -9.07
C ASN A 39 21.37 12.98 -7.60
N ILE A 40 21.01 14.14 -7.05
CA ILE A 40 20.28 14.24 -5.79
C ILE A 40 18.79 14.24 -6.13
N GLY A 41 18.05 13.29 -5.58
CA GLY A 41 16.59 13.23 -5.71
C GLY A 41 15.89 14.24 -4.80
N GLU A 42 14.66 14.60 -5.15
CA GLU A 42 13.84 15.49 -4.33
C GLU A 42 13.30 14.77 -3.08
N TRP A 43 13.06 13.46 -3.20
CA TRP A 43 12.48 12.61 -2.15
C TRP A 43 13.27 11.33 -1.96
N TYR A 44 13.38 10.93 -0.70
CA TYR A 44 13.91 9.63 -0.27
C TYR A 44 12.99 9.06 0.79
N VAL A 45 12.53 7.83 0.60
CA VAL A 45 11.60 7.15 1.52
C VAL A 45 12.37 6.23 2.45
N THR A 46 11.97 6.17 3.71
CA THR A 46 12.56 5.25 4.69
C THR A 46 12.14 3.82 4.41
N SER A 47 13.06 2.89 4.65
CA SER A 47 12.69 1.47 4.73
C SER A 47 11.93 1.19 6.04
N ASP A 48 11.04 0.21 5.99
CA ASP A 48 10.40 -0.36 7.17
C ASP A 48 10.27 -1.89 7.01
N ALA A 49 9.50 -2.54 7.87
CA ALA A 49 9.36 -3.99 7.84
C ALA A 49 8.51 -4.49 6.65
N ALA A 50 7.68 -3.63 6.04
CA ALA A 50 6.86 -3.99 4.88
C ALA A 50 7.59 -3.79 3.55
N GLN A 51 8.48 -2.79 3.46
CA GLN A 51 9.10 -2.40 2.21
C GLN A 51 10.53 -1.87 2.41
N THR A 52 11.47 -2.46 1.67
CA THR A 52 12.84 -1.94 1.58
C THR A 52 12.92 -0.88 0.48
N GLN A 53 13.45 0.29 0.84
CA GLN A 53 13.66 1.41 -0.08
C GLN A 53 15.15 1.60 -0.39
N ASP A 54 15.45 2.26 -1.51
CA ASP A 54 16.82 2.69 -1.81
C ASP A 54 17.17 3.92 -0.97
N GLU A 55 17.89 3.69 0.12
CA GLU A 55 18.34 4.72 1.05
C GLU A 55 19.76 5.23 0.75
N LEU A 56 20.23 5.03 -0.47
CA LEU A 56 21.51 5.53 -0.94
C LEU A 56 21.33 6.87 -1.68
N MET A 57 22.09 7.88 -1.25
CA MET A 57 22.23 9.14 -1.97
C MET A 57 23.54 9.10 -2.77
N THR A 58 23.43 9.31 -4.09
CA THR A 58 24.59 9.43 -4.97
C THR A 58 24.71 10.88 -5.43
N ILE A 59 25.88 11.48 -5.27
CA ILE A 59 26.14 12.88 -5.60
C ILE A 59 27.30 12.93 -6.59
N PHE A 60 27.10 13.64 -7.71
CA PHE A 60 28.17 14.00 -8.64
C PHE A 60 28.32 15.52 -8.69
N VAL A 61 29.56 15.99 -8.68
CA VAL A 61 29.86 17.41 -8.74
C VAL A 61 30.90 17.66 -9.84
N ALA A 62 30.51 18.44 -10.86
CA ALA A 62 31.47 19.03 -11.78
C ALA A 62 31.99 20.34 -11.17
N VAL A 63 33.32 20.55 -11.18
CA VAL A 63 34.01 21.60 -10.47
C VAL A 63 34.96 22.37 -11.39
N PRO A 64 35.36 23.62 -11.05
CA PRO A 64 36.47 24.30 -11.70
C PRO A 64 37.76 23.46 -11.65
N PRO A 65 38.65 23.55 -12.66
CA PRO A 65 39.85 22.70 -12.75
C PRO A 65 40.81 22.82 -11.56
N ALA A 66 40.80 23.95 -10.87
CA ALA A 66 41.66 24.22 -9.71
C ALA A 66 41.19 23.61 -8.40
N THR A 67 39.97 23.02 -8.37
CA THR A 67 39.39 22.41 -7.15
C THR A 67 40.20 21.17 -6.75
N GLU A 68 40.69 21.16 -5.53
CA GLU A 68 41.46 20.04 -4.98
C GLU A 68 40.57 19.00 -4.31
N PHE A 69 39.58 19.42 -3.54
CA PHE A 69 38.62 18.53 -2.86
C PHE A 69 37.25 19.18 -2.67
N VAL A 70 36.24 18.32 -2.43
CA VAL A 70 34.85 18.72 -2.11
C VAL A 70 34.40 17.96 -0.88
N ASP A 71 33.91 18.69 0.11
CA ASP A 71 33.26 18.14 1.29
C ASP A 71 31.75 18.33 1.20
N VAL A 72 30.99 17.37 1.76
CA VAL A 72 29.52 17.34 1.78
C VAL A 72 28.99 17.15 3.19
N TRP A 73 27.98 17.94 3.51
CA TRP A 73 27.15 17.82 4.72
C TRP A 73 25.74 17.46 4.30
N ILE A 74 25.22 16.35 4.78
CA ILE A 74 23.87 15.84 4.48
C ILE A 74 23.09 15.80 5.78
N ALA A 75 22.09 16.67 5.92
CA ALA A 75 21.36 16.83 7.18
C ALA A 75 22.33 16.98 8.38
N ASP A 76 22.22 16.11 9.38
CA ASP A 76 23.09 16.09 10.55
C ASP A 76 24.07 14.89 10.55
N LEU A 77 24.25 14.24 9.40
CA LEU A 77 25.23 13.17 9.27
C LEU A 77 26.66 13.72 9.36
N PRO A 78 27.65 12.90 9.76
CA PRO A 78 29.06 13.29 9.72
C PRO A 78 29.47 13.77 8.33
N VAL A 79 30.30 14.81 8.28
CA VAL A 79 30.86 15.35 7.04
C VAL A 79 31.61 14.27 6.28
N GLN A 80 31.47 14.27 4.96
CA GLN A 80 32.15 13.33 4.09
C GLN A 80 32.88 14.04 2.95
N ARG A 81 33.96 13.43 2.48
CA ARG A 81 34.72 13.93 1.35
C ARG A 81 34.43 13.15 0.08
N LEU A 82 34.12 13.85 -1.00
CA LEU A 82 33.90 13.25 -2.30
C LEU A 82 35.20 12.76 -2.92
N SER A 83 35.17 11.63 -3.61
CA SER A 83 36.29 11.07 -4.34
C SER A 83 36.39 11.69 -5.73
N LYS A 84 37.60 12.12 -6.14
CA LYS A 84 37.86 12.61 -7.49
C LYS A 84 37.77 11.45 -8.49
N GLN A 85 37.01 11.65 -9.53
CA GLN A 85 36.81 10.66 -10.60
C GLN A 85 37.83 10.89 -11.74
N PRO A 86 38.06 9.86 -12.60
CA PRO A 86 38.99 9.99 -13.73
C PRO A 86 38.60 11.07 -14.75
N ASP A 87 37.34 11.44 -14.83
CA ASP A 87 36.83 12.52 -15.70
C ASP A 87 36.91 13.91 -15.07
N GLY A 88 37.50 14.01 -13.86
CA GLY A 88 37.72 15.28 -13.14
C GLY A 88 36.53 15.69 -12.25
N ARG A 89 35.40 15.04 -12.33
CA ARG A 89 34.27 15.25 -11.39
C ARG A 89 34.60 14.67 -10.02
N PHE A 90 33.86 15.11 -9.01
CA PHE A 90 33.87 14.52 -7.69
C PHE A 90 32.55 13.71 -7.47
N ALA A 91 32.63 12.61 -6.76
CA ALA A 91 31.47 11.77 -6.50
C ALA A 91 31.52 11.10 -5.12
N ILE A 92 30.32 10.84 -4.58
CA ILE A 92 30.13 9.99 -3.41
C ILE A 92 28.81 9.22 -3.55
N GLN A 93 28.76 7.99 -3.03
CA GLN A 93 27.55 7.29 -2.70
C GLN A 93 27.54 7.02 -1.20
N THR A 94 26.50 7.44 -0.51
CA THR A 94 26.41 7.35 0.94
C THR A 94 25.02 6.97 1.40
N SER A 95 24.93 6.26 2.52
CA SER A 95 23.65 5.96 3.15
C SER A 95 23.09 7.19 3.84
N ILE A 96 21.78 7.37 3.70
CA ILE A 96 20.98 8.36 4.44
C ILE A 96 19.96 7.68 5.37
N ALA A 97 20.16 6.38 5.66
CA ALA A 97 19.24 5.62 6.52
C ALA A 97 19.06 6.26 7.92
N ASP A 98 20.10 6.88 8.45
CA ASP A 98 20.08 7.55 9.76
C ASP A 98 19.49 8.99 9.71
N VAL A 99 19.12 9.51 8.53
CA VAL A 99 18.45 10.80 8.42
C VAL A 99 16.96 10.61 8.75
N PRO A 100 16.43 11.26 9.79
CA PRO A 100 15.03 11.11 10.15
C PRO A 100 14.09 11.75 9.10
N PRO A 101 12.80 11.41 9.08
CA PRO A 101 11.82 12.10 8.27
C PRO A 101 11.80 13.60 8.50
N GLY A 102 11.72 14.39 7.43
CA GLY A 102 11.78 15.85 7.44
C GLY A 102 12.33 16.42 6.14
N THR A 103 12.38 17.75 6.06
CA THR A 103 13.05 18.46 4.95
C THR A 103 14.46 18.85 5.38
N TRP A 104 15.44 18.48 4.57
CA TRP A 104 16.86 18.60 4.86
C TRP A 104 17.62 19.25 3.70
N ASP A 105 18.84 19.67 3.98
CA ASP A 105 19.73 20.22 2.98
C ASP A 105 20.98 19.33 2.78
N VAL A 106 21.42 19.25 1.54
CA VAL A 106 22.79 18.89 1.19
C VAL A 106 23.56 20.18 0.97
N LEU A 107 24.63 20.39 1.75
CA LEU A 107 25.57 21.51 1.55
C LEU A 107 26.87 20.96 1.00
N LEU A 108 27.46 21.67 0.03
CA LEU A 108 28.69 21.28 -0.63
C LEU A 108 29.68 22.45 -0.61
N ALA A 109 30.90 22.24 -0.10
CA ALA A 109 31.97 23.24 -0.08
C ALA A 109 33.24 22.68 -0.69
N ALA A 110 33.99 23.54 -1.38
CA ALA A 110 35.27 23.21 -1.99
C ALA A 110 36.43 23.80 -1.21
N ASP A 111 37.56 23.11 -1.20
CA ASP A 111 38.87 23.56 -0.74
C ASP A 111 38.84 24.22 0.65
N GLY A 112 38.01 23.70 1.53
CA GLY A 112 37.86 24.18 2.89
C GLY A 112 37.15 25.54 3.03
N SER A 113 36.38 26.00 2.03
CA SER A 113 35.57 27.23 2.12
C SER A 113 34.63 27.20 3.32
N THR A 114 34.43 28.34 4.01
CA THR A 114 33.45 28.51 5.08
C THR A 114 32.02 28.76 4.56
N THR A 115 31.87 28.95 3.25
CA THR A 115 30.60 29.11 2.56
C THR A 115 30.44 27.95 1.57
N ALA A 116 29.31 27.30 1.60
CA ALA A 116 28.98 26.27 0.61
C ALA A 116 28.83 26.92 -0.78
N PHE A 117 29.20 26.20 -1.83
CA PHE A 117 28.94 26.62 -3.20
C PHE A 117 27.53 26.14 -3.67
N ALA A 118 26.95 25.14 -3.01
CA ALA A 118 25.62 24.66 -3.31
C ALA A 118 24.86 24.27 -2.04
N ARG A 119 23.55 24.55 -2.06
CA ARG A 119 22.54 24.08 -1.13
C ARG A 119 21.44 23.41 -1.93
N ILE A 120 21.17 22.14 -1.66
CA ILE A 120 20.14 21.34 -2.37
C ILE A 120 19.20 20.75 -1.34
N PRO A 121 17.94 21.21 -1.29
CA PRO A 121 16.96 20.64 -0.39
C PRO A 121 16.53 19.25 -0.86
N PHE A 122 16.22 18.38 0.08
CA PHE A 122 15.57 17.09 -0.16
C PHE A 122 14.63 16.73 0.99
N ASN A 123 13.64 15.90 0.69
CA ASN A 123 12.70 15.40 1.64
C ASN A 123 13.01 13.94 2.01
N ARG A 124 12.99 13.64 3.29
CA ARG A 124 13.06 12.29 3.84
C ARG A 124 11.72 11.97 4.46
N SER A 125 11.03 10.90 4.05
CA SER A 125 9.67 10.60 4.46
C SER A 125 9.49 9.12 4.81
N ALA A 126 8.62 8.81 5.75
CA ALA A 126 8.06 7.49 5.84
C ALA A 126 7.19 7.18 4.60
N PRO A 127 6.95 5.90 4.25
CA PRO A 127 6.11 5.53 3.12
C PRO A 127 4.67 6.01 3.26
N TYR A 128 4.08 6.40 2.12
CA TYR A 128 2.65 6.54 1.94
C TYR A 128 2.15 5.35 1.12
N TYR A 129 1.59 4.38 1.80
CA TYR A 129 1.09 3.16 1.19
C TYR A 129 -0.27 3.38 0.55
N VAL A 130 -0.34 3.20 -0.77
CA VAL A 130 -1.60 3.20 -1.52
C VAL A 130 -1.98 1.76 -1.82
N LEU A 131 -3.12 1.33 -1.27
CA LEU A 131 -3.71 0.02 -1.47
C LEU A 131 -4.86 0.15 -2.46
N VAL A 132 -4.84 -0.67 -3.51
CA VAL A 132 -5.93 -0.77 -4.47
C VAL A 132 -6.54 -2.15 -4.33
N THR A 133 -7.86 -2.20 -4.15
CA THR A 133 -8.58 -3.45 -3.87
C THR A 133 -9.72 -3.67 -4.84
N THR A 134 -10.12 -4.93 -5.00
CA THR A 134 -11.32 -5.28 -5.77
C THR A 134 -12.19 -6.24 -4.99
N ASP A 135 -13.50 -6.03 -5.01
CA ASP A 135 -14.47 -6.89 -4.32
C ASP A 135 -15.30 -7.68 -5.33
N TRP A 136 -15.17 -8.99 -5.29
CA TRP A 136 -15.95 -9.88 -6.14
C TRP A 136 -17.31 -10.19 -5.47
N ASP A 137 -18.24 -9.26 -5.59
CA ASP A 137 -19.61 -9.41 -5.07
C ASP A 137 -20.36 -10.56 -5.70
N PHE A 138 -20.03 -10.88 -6.95
CA PHE A 138 -20.66 -11.92 -7.73
C PHE A 138 -19.71 -13.08 -8.02
N ALA A 139 -20.28 -14.25 -8.25
CA ALA A 139 -19.53 -15.46 -8.56
C ALA A 139 -18.70 -15.38 -9.85
N ASP A 140 -19.06 -14.50 -10.79
CA ASP A 140 -18.35 -14.22 -12.03
C ASP A 140 -18.32 -12.70 -12.30
N PRO A 141 -17.14 -12.05 -12.24
CA PRO A 141 -17.00 -10.61 -12.50
C PRO A 141 -17.20 -10.23 -13.97
N GLY A 142 -17.08 -11.20 -14.89
CA GLY A 142 -17.14 -10.94 -16.32
C GLY A 142 -15.80 -10.56 -16.96
N ASN A 143 -15.67 -10.82 -18.26
CA ASN A 143 -14.40 -10.67 -18.98
C ASN A 143 -13.98 -9.20 -19.14
N GLN A 144 -14.93 -8.26 -19.28
CA GLN A 144 -14.59 -6.86 -19.49
C GLN A 144 -13.92 -6.25 -18.25
N ALA A 145 -14.38 -6.61 -17.06
CA ALA A 145 -13.76 -6.17 -15.81
C ALA A 145 -12.30 -6.66 -15.70
N ASN A 146 -12.02 -7.90 -16.11
CA ASN A 146 -10.66 -8.43 -16.13
C ASN A 146 -9.75 -7.66 -17.11
N LEU A 147 -10.24 -7.37 -18.33
CA LEU A 147 -9.49 -6.59 -19.31
C LEU A 147 -9.15 -5.18 -18.81
N TYR A 148 -10.06 -4.52 -18.12
CA TYR A 148 -9.77 -3.20 -17.56
C TYR A 148 -8.70 -3.26 -16.45
N GLN A 149 -8.68 -4.30 -15.62
CA GLN A 149 -7.64 -4.49 -14.61
C GLN A 149 -6.27 -4.76 -15.25
N GLU A 150 -6.21 -5.54 -16.32
CA GLU A 150 -4.98 -5.74 -17.10
C GLU A 150 -4.48 -4.41 -17.73
N GLN A 151 -5.39 -3.54 -18.17
CA GLN A 151 -5.02 -2.21 -18.68
C GLN A 151 -4.49 -1.29 -17.57
N LEU A 152 -5.02 -1.38 -16.35
CA LEU A 152 -4.46 -0.64 -15.21
C LEU A 152 -3.00 -1.04 -14.97
N HIS A 153 -2.67 -2.32 -14.95
CA HIS A 153 -1.28 -2.78 -14.81
C HIS A 153 -0.37 -2.34 -15.97
N GLN A 154 -0.90 -2.28 -17.21
CA GLN A 154 -0.14 -1.77 -18.35
C GLN A 154 0.18 -0.28 -18.23
N ASN A 155 -0.74 0.51 -17.67
CA ASN A 155 -0.57 1.94 -17.50
C ASN A 155 0.25 2.32 -16.26
N HIS A 156 0.18 1.49 -15.21
CA HIS A 156 0.74 1.74 -13.87
C HIS A 156 1.63 0.56 -13.45
N ALA A 157 2.88 0.55 -13.93
CA ALA A 157 3.79 -0.60 -13.82
C ALA A 157 4.15 -1.02 -12.39
N GLU A 158 3.96 -0.14 -11.40
CA GLU A 158 4.23 -0.44 -9.98
C GLU A 158 2.96 -0.80 -9.21
N LEU A 159 1.79 -0.72 -9.85
CA LEU A 159 0.51 -1.04 -9.25
C LEU A 159 0.50 -2.48 -8.73
N ARG A 160 -0.07 -2.66 -7.55
CA ARG A 160 -0.42 -3.95 -6.96
C ARG A 160 -1.85 -3.89 -6.49
N ILE A 161 -2.62 -4.92 -6.78
CA ILE A 161 -4.04 -5.01 -6.44
C ILE A 161 -4.24 -6.16 -5.45
N THR A 162 -5.02 -5.93 -4.41
CA THR A 162 -5.56 -7.00 -3.58
C THR A 162 -6.93 -7.40 -4.13
N HIS A 163 -7.01 -8.57 -4.76
CA HIS A 163 -8.26 -9.13 -5.27
C HIS A 163 -8.98 -9.88 -4.15
N PHE A 164 -10.02 -9.31 -3.59
CA PHE A 164 -10.90 -10.00 -2.65
C PHE A 164 -11.85 -10.92 -3.42
N ALA A 165 -11.37 -12.13 -3.68
CA ALA A 165 -12.08 -13.11 -4.50
C ALA A 165 -13.16 -13.83 -3.71
N ALA A 166 -14.23 -14.21 -4.43
CA ALA A 166 -15.41 -14.84 -3.88
C ALA A 166 -15.28 -16.36 -3.78
N PRO A 167 -15.53 -17.01 -2.62
CA PRO A 167 -15.54 -18.47 -2.52
C PRO A 167 -16.75 -19.07 -3.25
N TYR A 168 -17.87 -18.34 -3.35
CA TYR A 168 -19.06 -18.78 -4.05
C TYR A 168 -18.88 -18.90 -5.57
N THR A 169 -17.81 -18.35 -6.16
CA THR A 169 -17.40 -18.68 -7.54
C THR A 169 -17.28 -20.19 -7.76
N PHE A 170 -16.83 -20.91 -6.74
CA PHE A 170 -16.59 -22.35 -6.80
C PHE A 170 -17.81 -23.21 -6.40
N THR A 171 -18.83 -22.63 -5.78
CA THR A 171 -20.04 -23.35 -5.35
C THR A 171 -21.27 -22.98 -6.17
N ASP A 172 -21.29 -21.83 -6.85
CA ASP A 172 -22.44 -21.39 -7.63
C ASP A 172 -22.67 -22.30 -8.85
N PRO A 173 -23.86 -22.95 -8.97
CA PRO A 173 -24.14 -23.81 -10.10
C PRO A 173 -24.22 -23.08 -11.46
N ALA A 174 -24.43 -21.76 -11.45
CA ALA A 174 -24.45 -20.97 -12.69
C ALA A 174 -23.04 -20.80 -13.29
N VAL A 175 -21.96 -20.89 -12.49
CA VAL A 175 -20.57 -20.83 -12.97
C VAL A 175 -20.11 -22.23 -13.39
N THR A 176 -19.89 -22.43 -14.69
CA THR A 176 -19.44 -23.72 -15.21
C THR A 176 -18.05 -24.11 -14.70
N PRO A 177 -17.71 -25.42 -14.62
CA PRO A 177 -16.36 -25.86 -14.21
C PRO A 177 -15.24 -25.24 -15.05
N ALA A 178 -15.44 -25.06 -16.37
CA ALA A 178 -14.47 -24.42 -17.24
C ALA A 178 -14.30 -22.94 -16.88
N ARG A 179 -15.38 -22.23 -16.59
CA ARG A 179 -15.32 -20.82 -16.19
C ARG A 179 -14.65 -20.63 -14.82
N ARG A 180 -14.89 -21.50 -13.84
CA ARG A 180 -14.19 -21.51 -12.55
C ARG A 180 -12.68 -21.63 -12.74
N GLN A 181 -12.24 -22.53 -13.62
CA GLN A 181 -10.82 -22.72 -13.94
C GLN A 181 -10.23 -21.49 -14.63
N GLU A 182 -10.96 -20.87 -15.56
CA GLU A 182 -10.54 -19.63 -16.24
C GLU A 182 -10.36 -18.49 -15.24
N LEU A 183 -11.33 -18.26 -14.35
CA LEU A 183 -11.26 -17.21 -13.33
C LEU A 183 -10.13 -17.44 -12.33
N ALA A 184 -9.95 -18.67 -11.86
CA ALA A 184 -8.84 -19.03 -10.99
C ALA A 184 -7.48 -18.82 -11.69
N ALA A 185 -7.35 -19.25 -12.94
CA ALA A 185 -6.13 -19.07 -13.73
C ALA A 185 -5.81 -17.58 -13.96
N TRP A 186 -6.83 -16.75 -14.16
CA TRP A 186 -6.67 -15.30 -14.30
C TRP A 186 -6.12 -14.68 -13.01
N LEU A 187 -6.71 -14.98 -11.84
CA LEU A 187 -6.21 -14.50 -10.53
C LEU A 187 -4.77 -14.94 -10.27
N ILE A 188 -4.45 -16.21 -10.56
CA ILE A 188 -3.08 -16.73 -10.42
C ILE A 188 -2.12 -15.95 -11.33
N ALA A 189 -2.53 -15.64 -12.56
CA ALA A 189 -1.71 -14.88 -13.49
C ALA A 189 -1.46 -13.45 -13.00
N GLN A 190 -2.46 -12.76 -12.44
CA GLN A 190 -2.27 -11.42 -11.85
C GLN A 190 -1.27 -11.47 -10.69
N ARG A 191 -1.45 -12.42 -9.76
CA ARG A 191 -0.49 -12.63 -8.66
C ARG A 191 0.93 -12.88 -9.15
N ASP A 192 1.11 -13.78 -10.09
CA ASP A 192 2.43 -14.25 -10.54
C ASP A 192 3.15 -13.22 -11.43
N MET A 193 2.41 -12.41 -12.21
CA MET A 193 2.98 -11.40 -13.11
C MET A 193 3.17 -10.04 -12.46
N HIS A 194 2.24 -9.62 -11.60
CA HIS A 194 2.20 -8.26 -11.05
C HIS A 194 2.50 -8.20 -9.56
N GLY A 195 2.53 -9.36 -8.88
CA GLY A 195 2.67 -9.42 -7.43
C GLY A 195 1.40 -8.99 -6.70
N ASP A 196 0.26 -9.18 -7.35
CA ASP A 196 -1.06 -8.97 -6.76
C ASP A 196 -1.32 -9.99 -5.65
N GLU A 197 -2.28 -9.67 -4.79
CA GLU A 197 -2.72 -10.53 -3.71
C GLU A 197 -4.10 -11.12 -4.03
N ILE A 198 -4.33 -12.36 -3.57
CA ILE A 198 -5.65 -13.00 -3.60
C ILE A 198 -6.16 -13.10 -2.16
N GLY A 199 -6.94 -12.11 -1.76
CA GLY A 199 -7.68 -12.06 -0.49
C GLY A 199 -9.06 -12.74 -0.58
N LEU A 200 -9.78 -12.79 0.51
CA LEU A 200 -11.09 -13.43 0.62
C LEU A 200 -12.19 -12.39 0.81
N HIS A 201 -13.25 -12.48 -0.01
CA HIS A 201 -14.49 -11.70 0.11
C HIS A 201 -15.68 -12.62 0.30
N ILE A 202 -16.51 -12.38 1.31
CA ILE A 202 -17.69 -13.20 1.55
C ILE A 202 -18.96 -12.36 1.63
N HIS A 203 -19.84 -12.54 0.64
CA HIS A 203 -21.27 -12.44 0.83
C HIS A 203 -21.79 -13.84 1.16
N PRO A 204 -22.69 -14.03 2.16
CA PRO A 204 -23.07 -15.37 2.61
C PRO A 204 -24.14 -16.01 1.71
N TYR A 205 -23.83 -16.13 0.41
CA TYR A 205 -24.69 -16.82 -0.54
C TYR A 205 -25.05 -18.23 -0.08
N CYS A 206 -26.32 -18.60 -0.20
CA CYS A 206 -26.82 -19.89 0.27
C CYS A 206 -26.13 -21.09 -0.34
N ASN A 207 -25.68 -21.01 -1.60
CA ASN A 207 -24.95 -22.11 -2.25
C ASN A 207 -23.61 -22.34 -1.53
N PHE A 208 -22.91 -21.26 -1.10
CA PHE A 208 -21.67 -21.33 -0.37
C PHE A 208 -21.90 -21.78 1.09
N VAL A 209 -22.85 -21.15 1.79
CA VAL A 209 -23.18 -21.48 3.21
C VAL A 209 -23.59 -22.94 3.37
N THR A 210 -24.46 -23.42 2.49
CA THR A 210 -24.93 -24.82 2.56
C THR A 210 -23.83 -25.80 2.17
N SER A 211 -22.93 -25.45 1.28
CA SER A 211 -21.74 -26.28 0.94
C SER A 211 -20.76 -26.42 2.12
N ALA A 212 -20.73 -25.45 3.02
CA ALA A 212 -20.02 -25.53 4.30
C ALA A 212 -20.75 -26.36 5.38
N GLY A 213 -21.94 -26.89 5.08
CA GLY A 213 -22.77 -27.68 6.01
C GLY A 213 -23.57 -26.83 6.99
N LEU A 214 -23.68 -25.52 6.79
CA LEU A 214 -24.44 -24.61 7.62
C LEU A 214 -25.85 -24.34 7.05
N THR A 215 -26.73 -23.82 7.89
CA THR A 215 -28.04 -23.35 7.47
C THR A 215 -27.93 -21.93 6.95
N CYS A 216 -28.40 -21.71 5.71
CA CYS A 216 -28.42 -20.37 5.14
C CYS A 216 -29.48 -19.49 5.83
N VAL A 217 -29.06 -18.28 6.22
CA VAL A 217 -29.95 -17.21 6.69
C VAL A 217 -30.46 -16.43 5.47
N ILE A 218 -31.77 -16.21 5.34
CA ILE A 218 -32.37 -15.57 4.15
C ILE A 218 -33.42 -14.49 4.48
N ASP A 219 -33.59 -14.13 5.75
CA ASP A 219 -34.63 -13.19 6.16
C ASP A 219 -34.09 -12.03 7.01
N GLN A 220 -34.63 -11.74 8.11
CA GLN A 220 -34.52 -10.62 9.03
C GLN A 220 -33.12 -9.97 9.25
N SER A 221 -32.07 -10.52 8.66
CA SER A 221 -30.67 -10.00 8.75
C SER A 221 -30.22 -9.27 7.48
N THR A 222 -31.14 -9.03 6.53
CA THR A 222 -30.82 -8.31 5.28
C THR A 222 -30.51 -6.83 5.54
N VAL A 223 -29.62 -6.26 4.74
CA VAL A 223 -29.23 -4.84 4.80
C VAL A 223 -29.59 -4.05 3.53
N LEU A 224 -30.09 -4.73 2.50
CA LEU A 224 -30.54 -4.10 1.25
C LEU A 224 -32.03 -4.41 1.01
N ASN A 225 -32.30 -5.44 0.23
CA ASN A 225 -33.65 -5.92 -0.01
C ASN A 225 -33.73 -7.38 0.46
N ILE A 226 -34.92 -7.85 0.79
CA ILE A 226 -35.12 -9.26 1.11
C ILE A 226 -34.71 -10.08 -0.12
N ASP A 227 -33.75 -10.98 0.07
CA ASP A 227 -33.15 -11.81 -0.95
C ASP A 227 -33.03 -13.25 -0.44
N ASP A 228 -33.56 -14.20 -1.19
CA ASP A 228 -33.52 -15.62 -0.87
C ASP A 228 -32.21 -16.31 -1.31
N THR A 229 -31.30 -15.56 -1.96
CA THR A 229 -29.94 -16.04 -2.33
C THR A 229 -28.96 -16.00 -1.18
N GLY A 230 -29.18 -15.16 -0.17
CA GLY A 230 -28.27 -14.85 0.93
C GLY A 230 -27.32 -13.70 0.66
N TYR A 231 -27.29 -13.15 -0.56
CA TYR A 231 -26.36 -12.06 -0.94
C TYR A 231 -26.44 -10.84 -0.03
N THR A 232 -27.64 -10.41 0.32
CA THR A 232 -27.91 -9.21 1.10
C THR A 232 -27.87 -9.42 2.62
N ILE A 233 -27.57 -10.63 3.08
CA ILE A 233 -27.52 -10.95 4.50
C ILE A 233 -26.27 -10.36 5.14
N LYS A 234 -26.41 -9.72 6.30
CA LYS A 234 -25.28 -9.27 7.10
C LYS A 234 -24.41 -10.46 7.52
N LEU A 235 -23.12 -10.33 7.33
CA LEU A 235 -22.19 -11.39 7.71
C LEU A 235 -22.23 -11.66 9.23
N GLY A 236 -22.45 -10.62 10.02
CA GLY A 236 -22.69 -10.74 11.46
C GLY A 236 -23.95 -11.50 11.89
N ALA A 237 -24.81 -11.94 10.95
CA ALA A 237 -25.91 -12.88 11.23
C ALA A 237 -25.37 -14.29 11.56
N TYR A 238 -24.14 -14.59 11.17
CA TYR A 238 -23.43 -15.81 11.54
C TYR A 238 -22.54 -15.51 12.74
N GLY A 239 -22.77 -16.23 13.85
CA GLY A 239 -21.93 -16.11 15.05
C GLY A 239 -20.49 -16.60 14.79
N ARG A 240 -19.58 -16.32 15.73
CA ARG A 240 -18.13 -16.60 15.60
C ARG A 240 -17.82 -18.05 15.16
N GLU A 241 -18.53 -19.06 15.66
CA GLU A 241 -18.29 -20.47 15.31
C GLU A 241 -18.71 -20.79 13.86
N ASP A 242 -19.92 -20.35 13.44
CA ASP A 242 -20.37 -20.52 12.07
C ASP A 242 -19.49 -19.74 11.10
N MET A 243 -19.11 -18.51 11.46
CA MET A 243 -18.18 -17.70 10.66
C MET A 243 -16.84 -18.42 10.50
N ARG A 244 -16.27 -19.00 11.57
CA ARG A 244 -15.05 -19.79 11.47
C ARG A 244 -15.20 -20.97 10.51
N THR A 245 -16.36 -21.67 10.54
CA THR A 245 -16.66 -22.76 9.61
C THR A 245 -16.70 -22.28 8.15
N LEU A 246 -17.31 -21.11 7.88
CA LEU A 246 -17.33 -20.50 6.55
C LEU A 246 -15.91 -20.16 6.08
N LEU A 247 -15.07 -19.59 6.95
CA LEU A 247 -13.69 -19.21 6.63
C LEU A 247 -12.84 -20.44 6.30
N GLU A 248 -12.91 -21.51 7.08
CA GLU A 248 -12.16 -22.73 6.79
C GLU A 248 -12.63 -23.38 5.49
N HIS A 249 -13.92 -23.43 5.24
CA HIS A 249 -14.46 -23.94 3.96
C HIS A 249 -14.00 -23.08 2.76
N ALA A 250 -14.00 -21.76 2.89
CA ALA A 250 -13.48 -20.86 1.86
C ALA A 250 -12.01 -21.13 1.54
N LYS A 251 -11.17 -21.34 2.58
CA LYS A 251 -9.75 -21.69 2.40
C LYS A 251 -9.59 -23.02 1.66
N GLU A 252 -10.40 -24.03 2.00
CA GLU A 252 -10.39 -25.33 1.30
C GLU A 252 -10.71 -25.15 -0.20
N LEU A 253 -11.73 -24.33 -0.53
CA LEU A 253 -12.10 -24.03 -1.92
C LEU A 253 -10.96 -23.30 -2.66
N PHE A 254 -10.33 -22.31 -2.04
CA PHE A 254 -9.21 -21.58 -2.64
C PHE A 254 -8.02 -22.51 -2.91
N VAL A 255 -7.61 -23.30 -1.92
CA VAL A 255 -6.51 -24.27 -2.07
C VAL A 255 -6.82 -25.31 -3.15
N ALA A 256 -8.05 -25.84 -3.18
CA ALA A 256 -8.47 -26.82 -4.17
C ALA A 256 -8.44 -26.28 -5.63
N ASN A 257 -8.56 -24.94 -5.79
CA ASN A 257 -8.50 -24.27 -7.09
C ASN A 257 -7.15 -23.57 -7.37
N GLY A 258 -6.10 -23.81 -6.56
CA GLY A 258 -4.73 -23.32 -6.79
C GLY A 258 -4.51 -21.88 -6.41
N LEU A 259 -5.48 -21.19 -5.78
CA LEU A 259 -5.35 -19.78 -5.36
C LEU A 259 -4.42 -19.61 -4.16
N GLY A 260 -4.18 -20.69 -3.40
CA GLY A 260 -3.45 -20.64 -2.13
C GLY A 260 -4.39 -20.43 -0.94
N THR A 261 -3.82 -20.21 0.24
CA THR A 261 -4.59 -19.92 1.45
C THR A 261 -4.72 -18.41 1.62
N PRO A 262 -5.93 -17.83 1.55
CA PRO A 262 -6.10 -16.39 1.74
C PRO A 262 -5.75 -16.01 3.19
N ARG A 263 -5.11 -14.86 3.35
CA ARG A 263 -4.67 -14.35 4.66
C ARG A 263 -5.31 -13.01 5.01
N THR A 264 -5.99 -12.38 4.07
CA THR A 264 -6.65 -11.09 4.21
C THR A 264 -8.11 -11.20 3.84
N PHE A 265 -8.92 -10.30 4.38
CA PHE A 265 -10.37 -10.40 4.29
C PHE A 265 -11.04 -9.05 4.13
N ARG A 266 -12.20 -9.05 3.45
CA ARG A 266 -13.21 -7.99 3.48
C ARG A 266 -14.60 -8.61 3.53
N ALA A 267 -15.45 -8.14 4.45
CA ALA A 267 -16.83 -8.58 4.57
C ALA A 267 -17.70 -8.00 3.45
N GLY A 268 -18.58 -8.81 2.89
CA GLY A 268 -19.60 -8.36 1.97
C GLY A 268 -20.47 -7.26 2.59
N GLY A 269 -20.64 -6.14 1.86
CA GLY A 269 -21.30 -4.95 2.37
C GLY A 269 -20.64 -4.34 3.62
N TRP A 270 -19.37 -4.66 3.89
CA TRP A 270 -18.61 -4.26 5.10
C TRP A 270 -19.32 -4.64 6.42
N THR A 271 -20.14 -5.71 6.40
CA THR A 271 -21.02 -6.09 7.50
C THR A 271 -20.33 -6.97 8.56
N ALA A 272 -19.02 -6.82 8.75
CA ALA A 272 -18.28 -7.48 9.81
C ALA A 272 -18.67 -6.94 11.20
N THR A 273 -18.68 -7.85 12.18
CA THR A 273 -18.88 -7.56 13.59
C THR A 273 -17.64 -7.98 14.39
N LEU A 274 -17.61 -7.67 15.69
CA LEU A 274 -16.55 -8.16 16.56
C LEU A 274 -16.40 -9.70 16.50
N ASP A 275 -17.51 -10.43 16.43
CA ASP A 275 -17.49 -11.89 16.28
C ASP A 275 -16.88 -12.33 14.93
N THR A 276 -17.17 -11.60 13.85
CA THR A 276 -16.58 -11.83 12.54
C THR A 276 -15.05 -11.64 12.58
N VAL A 277 -14.59 -10.51 13.11
CA VAL A 277 -13.15 -10.19 13.18
C VAL A 277 -12.42 -11.14 14.13
N ALA A 278 -13.05 -11.53 15.24
CA ALA A 278 -12.51 -12.55 16.14
C ALA A 278 -12.40 -13.93 15.48
N ALA A 279 -13.39 -14.33 14.65
CA ALA A 279 -13.35 -15.57 13.89
C ALA A 279 -12.23 -15.55 12.83
N LEU A 280 -11.98 -14.41 12.20
CA LEU A 280 -10.85 -14.21 11.27
C LEU A 280 -9.51 -14.42 11.97
N ALA A 281 -9.33 -13.81 13.16
CA ALA A 281 -8.12 -13.99 13.96
C ALA A 281 -7.92 -15.46 14.38
N ASP A 282 -8.99 -16.15 14.82
CA ASP A 282 -8.97 -17.58 15.16
C ASP A 282 -8.59 -18.46 13.96
N ALA A 283 -9.06 -18.08 12.78
CA ALA A 283 -8.79 -18.77 11.53
C ALA A 283 -7.40 -18.41 10.94
N GLY A 284 -6.62 -17.54 11.58
CA GLY A 284 -5.26 -17.18 11.19
C GLY A 284 -5.17 -16.15 10.05
N PHE A 285 -6.22 -15.36 9.82
CA PHE A 285 -6.11 -14.17 8.97
C PHE A 285 -5.27 -13.11 9.68
N ILE A 286 -4.53 -12.32 8.91
CA ILE A 286 -3.59 -11.32 9.44
C ILE A 286 -4.09 -9.89 9.27
N ALA A 287 -4.98 -9.64 8.31
CA ALA A 287 -5.61 -8.36 8.12
C ALA A 287 -7.08 -8.49 7.68
N ASP A 288 -7.88 -7.53 8.14
CA ASP A 288 -9.25 -7.25 7.70
C ASP A 288 -9.32 -5.81 7.20
N THR A 289 -10.24 -5.53 6.29
CA THR A 289 -10.53 -4.17 5.81
C THR A 289 -12.04 -3.98 5.65
N SER A 290 -12.78 -4.37 6.68
CA SER A 290 -14.24 -4.19 6.71
C SER A 290 -14.67 -2.85 7.29
N ALA A 291 -13.74 -2.06 7.82
CA ALA A 291 -13.99 -0.74 8.39
C ALA A 291 -14.03 0.35 7.30
N LEU A 292 -15.17 0.52 6.63
CA LEU A 292 -15.35 1.50 5.56
C LEU A 292 -15.70 2.89 6.10
N ASN A 293 -15.18 3.93 5.44
CA ASN A 293 -15.54 5.33 5.66
C ASN A 293 -16.92 5.67 5.05
N TRP A 294 -17.98 5.25 5.72
CA TRP A 294 -19.35 5.41 5.24
C TRP A 294 -19.83 6.86 5.20
N ALA A 295 -19.21 7.77 5.95
CA ALA A 295 -19.55 9.20 5.91
C ALA A 295 -19.36 9.84 4.53
N ARG A 296 -18.62 9.18 3.62
CA ARG A 296 -18.41 9.64 2.24
C ARG A 296 -19.47 9.14 1.25
N ILE A 297 -20.39 8.28 1.67
CA ILE A 297 -21.38 7.63 0.80
C ILE A 297 -22.77 8.23 1.05
N GLU A 298 -22.90 9.55 0.95
CA GLU A 298 -24.15 10.29 1.25
C GLU A 298 -25.34 9.87 0.37
N GLU A 299 -25.09 9.40 -0.84
CA GLU A 299 -26.14 8.94 -1.76
C GLU A 299 -26.90 7.71 -1.24
N TRP A 300 -26.33 6.99 -0.29
CA TRP A 300 -26.95 5.83 0.36
C TRP A 300 -27.63 6.19 1.69
N GLU A 301 -27.66 7.47 2.07
CA GLU A 301 -28.34 7.92 3.27
C GLU A 301 -29.83 7.50 3.22
N GLY A 302 -30.27 6.80 4.27
CA GLY A 302 -31.62 6.24 4.35
C GLY A 302 -31.73 4.76 3.97
N GLU A 303 -30.74 4.18 3.31
CA GLU A 303 -30.68 2.74 3.06
C GLU A 303 -30.31 1.96 4.34
N GLU A 304 -30.76 0.71 4.44
CA GLU A 304 -30.48 -0.15 5.60
C GLU A 304 -28.98 -0.42 5.76
N LEU A 305 -28.27 -0.64 4.64
CA LEU A 305 -26.83 -0.88 4.63
C LEU A 305 -26.06 0.34 5.15
N TYR A 306 -26.40 1.54 4.69
CA TYR A 306 -25.79 2.78 5.17
C TYR A 306 -26.01 2.96 6.68
N ARG A 307 -27.26 2.83 7.13
CA ARG A 307 -27.61 2.96 8.55
C ARG A 307 -26.84 1.97 9.41
N TRP A 308 -26.81 0.68 9.02
CA TRP A 308 -26.10 -0.35 9.77
C TRP A 308 -24.61 -0.05 9.87
N ASN A 309 -24.00 0.36 8.78
CA ASN A 309 -22.56 0.69 8.76
C ASN A 309 -22.25 1.96 9.55
N MET A 310 -23.10 2.98 9.46
CA MET A 310 -22.95 4.19 10.30
C MET A 310 -23.10 3.90 11.80
N GLU A 311 -23.89 2.91 12.18
CA GLU A 311 -24.00 2.47 13.58
C GLU A 311 -22.74 1.67 14.02
N ASN A 312 -22.09 0.94 13.14
CA ASN A 312 -21.00 0.04 13.47
C ASN A 312 -19.60 0.62 13.15
N TRP A 313 -19.48 1.44 12.10
CA TRP A 313 -18.20 1.98 11.62
C TRP A 313 -18.11 3.51 11.65
N ALA A 314 -19.05 4.22 12.30
CA ALA A 314 -19.13 5.68 12.31
C ALA A 314 -17.82 6.44 12.64
N PRO A 315 -16.90 5.96 13.51
CA PRO A 315 -15.64 6.63 13.76
C PRO A 315 -14.65 6.62 12.60
N ILE A 316 -14.82 5.71 11.62
CA ILE A 316 -13.93 5.61 10.46
C ILE A 316 -14.14 6.82 9.55
N ASN A 317 -13.03 7.45 9.15
CA ASN A 317 -13.03 8.70 8.39
C ASN A 317 -11.85 8.74 7.40
N ASP A 318 -11.74 9.83 6.64
CA ASP A 318 -10.74 10.05 5.58
C ASP A 318 -9.29 9.76 6.00
N THR A 319 -8.97 9.95 7.28
CA THR A 319 -7.61 9.87 7.81
C THR A 319 -7.40 8.73 8.80
N SER A 320 -8.40 7.84 8.96
CA SER A 320 -8.25 6.63 9.78
C SER A 320 -7.09 5.78 9.28
N GLN A 321 -6.30 5.26 10.22
CA GLN A 321 -5.09 4.49 9.95
C GLN A 321 -5.18 3.09 10.57
N PRO A 322 -4.36 2.12 10.12
CA PRO A 322 -4.40 0.75 10.61
C PRO A 322 -4.24 0.63 12.12
N TYR A 323 -4.97 -0.30 12.72
CA TYR A 323 -4.94 -0.59 14.16
C TYR A 323 -5.25 -2.06 14.44
N TYR A 324 -4.88 -2.56 15.62
CA TYR A 324 -5.24 -3.89 16.10
C TYR A 324 -6.50 -3.79 16.97
N PRO A 325 -7.67 -4.31 16.52
CA PRO A 325 -8.92 -4.14 17.25
C PRO A 325 -8.88 -4.77 18.65
N SER A 326 -9.50 -4.08 19.62
CA SER A 326 -9.73 -4.63 20.95
C SER A 326 -10.60 -5.88 20.90
N GLN A 327 -10.34 -6.84 21.79
CA GLN A 327 -11.19 -8.02 21.97
C GLN A 327 -12.61 -7.70 22.46
N GLN A 328 -12.90 -6.46 22.84
CA GLN A 328 -14.18 -6.02 23.37
C GLN A 328 -14.91 -5.02 22.47
N ASN A 329 -14.18 -4.33 21.61
CA ASN A 329 -14.73 -3.31 20.72
C ASN A 329 -13.89 -3.21 19.45
N VAL A 330 -14.46 -3.55 18.31
CA VAL A 330 -13.78 -3.57 17.02
C VAL A 330 -13.27 -2.19 16.58
N LEU A 331 -13.81 -1.10 17.14
CA LEU A 331 -13.46 0.28 16.79
C LEU A 331 -12.34 0.90 17.64
N THR A 332 -11.80 0.17 18.62
CA THR A 332 -10.74 0.67 19.51
C THR A 332 -9.55 -0.28 19.49
N ASP A 333 -8.39 0.24 19.86
CA ASP A 333 -7.12 -0.50 20.00
C ASP A 333 -6.75 -0.79 21.47
N ASP A 334 -7.73 -0.71 22.38
CA ASP A 334 -7.53 -0.99 23.79
C ASP A 334 -7.13 -2.45 24.03
N ALA A 335 -6.09 -2.67 24.79
CA ALA A 335 -5.65 -4.00 25.16
C ALA A 335 -6.65 -4.73 26.10
N PRO A 336 -6.82 -6.06 25.95
CA PRO A 336 -6.16 -6.93 24.99
C PRO A 336 -6.73 -6.82 23.59
N THR A 337 -5.85 -6.80 22.58
CA THR A 337 -6.22 -6.73 21.17
C THR A 337 -6.36 -8.11 20.53
N LEU A 338 -7.04 -8.17 19.40
CA LEU A 338 -7.04 -9.32 18.50
C LEU A 338 -5.70 -9.39 17.74
N SER A 339 -5.33 -10.56 17.26
CA SER A 339 -4.09 -10.79 16.48
C SER A 339 -4.30 -10.57 14.96
N ILE A 340 -5.13 -9.62 14.60
CA ILE A 340 -5.45 -9.24 13.22
C ILE A 340 -5.41 -7.73 13.10
N LEU A 341 -4.83 -7.21 12.03
CA LEU A 341 -4.78 -5.78 11.73
C LEU A 341 -6.08 -5.38 11.02
N GLU A 342 -6.78 -4.39 11.54
CA GLU A 342 -7.82 -3.68 10.77
C GLU A 342 -7.15 -2.56 9.97
N VAL A 343 -7.32 -2.59 8.65
CA VAL A 343 -6.84 -1.54 7.74
C VAL A 343 -8.06 -0.82 7.19
N PRO A 344 -8.42 0.36 7.73
CA PRO A 344 -9.63 1.07 7.32
C PRO A 344 -9.66 1.35 5.82
N ASP A 345 -10.81 1.09 5.20
CA ASP A 345 -11.11 1.52 3.83
C ASP A 345 -11.47 3.01 3.84
N ASN A 346 -10.44 3.83 4.09
CA ASN A 346 -10.55 5.27 4.29
C ASN A 346 -10.68 6.04 2.97
N GLY A 347 -10.29 5.43 1.83
CA GLY A 347 -10.39 6.00 0.49
C GLY A 347 -11.69 5.68 -0.23
N VAL A 348 -12.48 4.75 0.30
CA VAL A 348 -13.78 4.33 -0.21
C VAL A 348 -13.73 3.64 -1.59
N MET A 349 -14.85 3.10 -2.04
CA MET A 349 -14.96 2.51 -3.38
C MET A 349 -15.25 3.57 -4.42
N ILE A 350 -14.63 3.44 -5.58
CA ILE A 350 -14.81 4.38 -6.71
C ILE A 350 -16.25 4.47 -7.21
N ASP A 351 -17.04 3.43 -6.93
CA ASP A 351 -18.45 3.38 -7.29
C ASP A 351 -19.25 4.51 -6.63
N TYR A 352 -18.78 4.96 -5.45
CA TYR A 352 -19.49 5.90 -4.57
C TYR A 352 -18.88 7.30 -4.54
N VAL A 353 -17.69 7.49 -5.10
CA VAL A 353 -16.99 8.77 -5.06
C VAL A 353 -16.47 9.21 -6.43
N SER A 354 -16.42 10.50 -6.68
CA SER A 354 -15.86 11.06 -7.89
C SER A 354 -14.33 11.05 -7.87
N LEU A 355 -13.69 11.19 -9.04
CA LEU A 355 -12.22 11.34 -9.13
C LEU A 355 -11.70 12.51 -8.28
N ALA A 356 -12.45 13.62 -8.21
CA ALA A 356 -12.03 14.78 -7.40
C ALA A 356 -12.04 14.46 -5.90
N GLU A 357 -13.02 13.69 -5.43
CA GLU A 357 -13.07 13.20 -4.03
C GLU A 357 -11.96 12.22 -3.75
N MET A 358 -11.66 11.28 -4.67
CA MET A 358 -10.53 10.36 -4.55
C MET A 358 -9.20 11.11 -4.35
N ASN A 359 -8.95 12.14 -5.17
CA ASN A 359 -7.76 12.97 -5.04
C ASN A 359 -7.77 13.75 -3.70
N SER A 360 -8.93 14.24 -3.26
CA SER A 360 -9.06 14.91 -1.96
C SER A 360 -8.78 13.98 -0.78
N LEU A 361 -9.20 12.71 -0.85
CA LEU A 361 -8.89 11.69 0.15
C LEU A 361 -7.39 11.35 0.17
N PHE A 362 -6.74 11.32 -0.99
CA PHE A 362 -5.28 11.20 -1.08
C PHE A 362 -4.60 12.38 -0.37
N ASP A 363 -5.01 13.61 -0.67
CA ASP A 363 -4.43 14.84 -0.10
C ASP A 363 -4.70 14.97 1.41
N ALA A 364 -5.80 14.42 1.92
CA ALA A 364 -6.09 14.38 3.35
C ALA A 364 -5.07 13.54 4.14
N ASN A 365 -4.42 12.57 3.49
CA ASN A 365 -3.41 11.70 4.09
C ASN A 365 -1.97 12.11 3.74
N PHE A 366 -1.78 12.92 2.69
CA PHE A 366 -0.47 13.43 2.26
C PHE A 366 -0.60 14.84 1.68
N ASP A 367 -0.21 15.83 2.46
CA ASP A 367 -0.28 17.27 2.13
C ASP A 367 0.96 17.80 1.38
N GLY A 368 1.80 16.91 0.86
CA GLY A 368 3.05 17.28 0.19
C GLY A 368 4.23 17.50 1.15
N GLN A 369 4.06 17.26 2.45
CA GLN A 369 5.14 17.32 3.44
C GLN A 369 5.63 15.90 3.83
N PRO A 370 6.88 15.76 4.27
CA PRO A 370 7.40 14.48 4.74
C PRO A 370 6.56 13.88 5.88
N LEU A 371 6.18 12.63 5.72
CA LEU A 371 5.44 11.86 6.72
C LEU A 371 6.39 11.36 7.81
N PRO A 372 6.09 11.57 9.10
CA PRO A 372 6.92 11.07 10.20
C PRO A 372 6.80 9.56 10.43
N THR A 373 5.65 8.98 10.08
CA THR A 373 5.34 7.55 10.22
C THR A 373 4.62 7.05 8.96
N PRO A 374 4.62 5.75 8.66
CA PRO A 374 3.86 5.19 7.56
C PRO A 374 2.38 5.55 7.65
N ARG A 375 1.76 5.80 6.50
CA ARG A 375 0.32 6.02 6.36
C ARG A 375 -0.25 5.15 5.26
N THR A 376 -1.56 4.89 5.33
CA THR A 376 -2.30 4.16 4.29
C THR A 376 -3.40 5.01 3.70
N LEU A 377 -3.63 4.82 2.40
CA LEU A 377 -4.90 5.11 1.73
C LEU A 377 -5.33 3.84 1.02
N MET A 378 -6.54 3.36 1.32
CA MET A 378 -7.14 2.24 0.63
C MET A 378 -8.23 2.74 -0.30
N MET A 379 -8.24 2.23 -1.52
CA MET A 379 -9.23 2.54 -2.54
C MET A 379 -9.64 1.25 -3.23
N GLY A 380 -10.95 1.09 -3.46
CA GLY A 380 -11.46 -0.11 -4.06
C GLY A 380 -12.41 0.12 -5.24
N PHE A 381 -12.78 -0.96 -5.92
CA PHE A 381 -13.83 -1.01 -6.93
C PHE A 381 -14.41 -2.42 -7.07
N HIS A 382 -15.63 -2.51 -7.60
CA HIS A 382 -16.29 -3.79 -7.86
C HIS A 382 -16.03 -4.22 -9.32
N PRO A 383 -15.20 -5.25 -9.57
CA PRO A 383 -15.04 -5.83 -10.91
C PRO A 383 -16.25 -6.70 -11.23
N ALA A 384 -17.28 -6.09 -11.77
CA ALA A 384 -18.53 -6.74 -12.12
C ALA A 384 -18.93 -6.41 -13.56
N ILE A 385 -20.01 -6.99 -14.05
CA ILE A 385 -20.51 -6.76 -15.42
C ILE A 385 -20.76 -5.26 -15.69
N GLN A 386 -21.13 -4.51 -14.66
CA GLN A 386 -21.33 -3.07 -14.73
C GLN A 386 -20.04 -2.24 -14.67
N PHE A 387 -18.87 -2.83 -14.39
CA PHE A 387 -17.62 -2.09 -14.38
C PHE A 387 -17.32 -1.52 -15.77
N SER A 388 -17.68 -0.27 -15.94
CA SER A 388 -17.72 0.43 -17.22
C SER A 388 -16.40 1.13 -17.54
N GLU A 389 -16.28 1.62 -18.77
CA GLU A 389 -15.15 2.47 -19.17
C GLU A 389 -15.05 3.73 -18.30
N SER A 390 -16.17 4.30 -17.85
CA SER A 390 -16.17 5.50 -17.00
C SER A 390 -15.56 5.22 -15.61
N GLU A 391 -15.83 4.06 -15.05
CA GLU A 391 -15.25 3.61 -13.77
C GLU A 391 -13.76 3.28 -13.92
N TYR A 392 -13.40 2.57 -14.98
CA TYR A 392 -12.00 2.35 -15.35
C TYR A 392 -11.24 3.69 -15.45
N LEU A 393 -11.79 4.69 -16.16
CA LEU A 393 -11.16 6.00 -16.31
C LEU A 393 -11.04 6.78 -14.99
N ARG A 394 -11.95 6.55 -14.03
CA ARG A 394 -11.82 7.12 -12.67
C ARG A 394 -10.64 6.49 -11.92
N VAL A 395 -10.54 5.16 -11.93
CA VAL A 395 -9.40 4.46 -11.31
C VAL A 395 -8.08 4.91 -11.95
N ASP A 396 -7.99 4.84 -13.27
CA ASP A 396 -6.80 5.24 -14.05
C ASP A 396 -6.42 6.71 -13.77
N GLY A 397 -7.42 7.59 -13.66
CA GLY A 397 -7.21 9.00 -13.32
C GLY A 397 -6.64 9.20 -11.92
N PHE A 398 -7.16 8.48 -10.93
CA PHE A 398 -6.62 8.49 -9.56
C PHE A 398 -5.19 7.93 -9.51
N LEU A 399 -4.94 6.80 -10.17
CA LEU A 399 -3.60 6.21 -10.21
C LEU A 399 -2.58 7.14 -10.87
N LYS A 400 -2.97 7.86 -11.94
CA LYS A 400 -2.13 8.91 -12.54
C LYS A 400 -1.79 10.02 -11.55
N TYR A 401 -2.73 10.38 -10.68
CA TYR A 401 -2.48 11.35 -9.62
C TYR A 401 -1.48 10.82 -8.59
N ALA A 402 -1.68 9.61 -8.08
CA ALA A 402 -0.78 8.96 -7.14
C ALA A 402 0.63 8.74 -7.73
N ASP A 403 0.73 8.39 -9.02
CA ASP A 403 1.99 8.17 -9.74
C ASP A 403 2.90 9.41 -9.82
N MET A 404 2.34 10.61 -9.66
CA MET A 404 3.16 11.84 -9.56
C MET A 404 4.03 11.86 -8.31
N HIS A 405 3.73 11.03 -7.32
CA HIS A 405 4.37 11.01 -6.00
C HIS A 405 5.11 9.69 -5.71
N LEU A 406 5.46 8.90 -6.74
CA LEU A 406 6.12 7.60 -6.57
C LEU A 406 7.52 7.72 -5.93
N ALA A 407 7.74 6.90 -4.90
CA ALA A 407 9.02 6.77 -4.21
C ALA A 407 10.14 6.31 -5.13
N SER A 408 9.88 5.35 -6.01
CA SER A 408 10.82 4.82 -7.01
C SER A 408 11.34 5.89 -7.97
N LYS A 409 10.52 6.91 -8.25
CA LYS A 409 10.88 8.06 -9.09
C LYS A 409 11.47 9.23 -8.29
N ARG A 410 11.59 9.09 -6.96
CA ARG A 410 12.04 10.16 -6.05
C ARG A 410 11.22 11.46 -6.17
N LYS A 411 9.90 11.31 -6.34
CA LYS A 411 8.94 12.41 -6.50
C LYS A 411 7.98 12.57 -5.33
N GLY A 412 7.97 11.62 -4.41
CA GLY A 412 7.12 11.62 -3.22
C GLY A 412 7.27 10.33 -2.43
N PRO A 413 6.42 10.09 -1.43
CA PRO A 413 6.51 8.92 -0.56
C PRO A 413 5.61 7.75 -0.98
N VAL A 414 4.91 7.82 -2.13
CA VAL A 414 3.93 6.81 -2.54
C VAL A 414 4.59 5.47 -2.88
N VAL A 415 4.06 4.41 -2.28
CA VAL A 415 4.42 3.02 -2.54
C VAL A 415 3.13 2.22 -2.69
N TYR A 416 2.91 1.58 -3.85
CA TYR A 416 1.82 0.62 -4.01
C TYR A 416 2.16 -0.67 -3.29
N ILE A 417 1.22 -1.18 -2.49
CA ILE A 417 1.42 -2.38 -1.68
C ILE A 417 0.11 -3.17 -1.57
N THR A 418 0.20 -4.47 -1.37
CA THR A 418 -0.97 -5.31 -1.09
C THR A 418 -1.32 -5.30 0.40
N LEU A 419 -2.55 -5.69 0.74
CA LEU A 419 -3.01 -5.71 2.13
C LEU A 419 -2.19 -6.69 2.99
N GLU A 420 -1.83 -7.86 2.47
CA GLU A 420 -0.99 -8.82 3.20
C GLU A 420 0.38 -8.21 3.54
N ASN A 421 0.98 -7.49 2.60
CA ASN A 421 2.33 -6.96 2.77
C ASN A 421 2.38 -5.74 3.69
N VAL A 422 1.34 -4.89 3.70
CA VAL A 422 1.32 -3.68 4.53
C VAL A 422 1.28 -3.98 6.03
N VAL A 423 0.81 -5.17 6.44
CA VAL A 423 0.71 -5.59 7.85
C VAL A 423 2.03 -5.41 8.60
N ALA A 424 3.15 -5.70 7.93
CA ALA A 424 4.46 -5.60 8.57
C ALA A 424 4.85 -4.16 8.97
N ALA A 425 4.34 -3.13 8.26
CA ALA A 425 4.63 -1.73 8.58
C ALA A 425 3.93 -1.26 9.87
N PHE A 426 2.88 -1.97 10.30
CA PHE A 426 2.06 -1.62 11.46
C PHE A 426 2.12 -2.69 12.57
N ALA A 427 3.04 -3.65 12.46
CA ALA A 427 3.27 -4.64 13.52
C ALA A 427 3.70 -3.93 14.83
N PRO A 428 3.14 -4.34 16.02
CA PRO A 428 3.43 -3.72 17.29
C PRO A 428 4.89 -3.89 17.76
#